data_38d767cd5cdd4d89ad522af81851da4d
#
_entry.id   38d767cd5cdd4d89ad522af81851da4d
#
_cell.length_a   1.000
_cell.length_b   1.000
_cell.length_c   1.000
_cell.angle_alpha   90.00
_cell.angle_beta   90.00
_cell.angle_gamma   90.00
#
_symmetry.space_group_name_H-M   'P 1'
#
loop_
_entity.id
_entity.type
_entity.pdbx_description
1 polymer ?
#
loop_
_entity_poly.entity_id
_entity_poly.type
_entity_poly.pdbx_seq_one_letter_code
_entity_poly.pdbx_strand_id
1 'polypeptide(L)'
;MQSLNREILVPLGISHKELIEAAGGFTEEPEKLISGGPMMGFAMVTMDAPVTKTSSSILLFKEDVVAKSLETACINCGRCVEICPSRIIPSRLADFSKRKDEASFVAWNGLECVEC
;
A
#
# COMPACT_ATOMS: atom_id res chain seq x y z
N MET A 1 -2.56 -10.86 18.85
CA MET A 1 -2.39 -10.86 17.40
C MET A 1 -2.16 -12.29 16.96
N GLN A 2 -3.23 -13.03 16.61
CA GLN A 2 -3.09 -14.39 16.08
C GLN A 2 -2.90 -14.28 14.57
N SER A 3 -1.67 -14.36 14.11
CA SER A 3 -1.36 -14.53 12.70
C SER A 3 -1.61 -15.99 12.34
N LEU A 4 -2.72 -16.29 11.69
CA LEU A 4 -2.90 -17.56 11.01
C LEU A 4 -2.03 -17.55 9.75
N ASN A 5 -0.77 -17.97 9.89
CA ASN A 5 0.08 -18.25 8.74
C ASN A 5 -0.40 -19.58 8.13
N ARG A 6 -1.20 -19.51 7.07
CA ARG A 6 -1.58 -20.66 6.26
C ARG A 6 -1.01 -20.51 4.87
N GLU A 7 -0.40 -21.55 4.37
CA GLU A 7 -0.04 -21.68 2.97
C GLU A 7 -1.15 -22.45 2.27
N ILE A 8 -1.68 -21.86 1.20
CA ILE A 8 -2.77 -22.44 0.42
C ILE A 8 -2.38 -22.40 -1.05
N LEU A 9 -2.49 -23.56 -1.70
CA LEU A 9 -2.32 -23.66 -3.14
C LEU A 9 -3.64 -23.33 -3.83
N VAL A 10 -3.65 -22.29 -4.64
CA VAL A 10 -4.84 -21.82 -5.36
C VAL A 10 -4.53 -21.64 -6.86
N PRO A 11 -5.53 -21.83 -7.73
CA PRO A 11 -5.36 -21.51 -9.14
C PRO A 11 -5.25 -20.01 -9.35
N LEU A 12 -4.47 -19.59 -10.35
CA LEU A 12 -4.41 -18.19 -10.76
C LEU A 12 -5.78 -17.74 -11.30
N GLY A 13 -6.15 -16.51 -10.97
CA GLY A 13 -7.42 -15.93 -11.39
C GLY A 13 -8.57 -16.10 -10.40
N ILE A 14 -8.39 -16.88 -9.32
CA ILE A 14 -9.35 -16.92 -8.21
C ILE A 14 -9.43 -15.52 -7.57
N SER A 15 -10.62 -15.12 -7.11
CA SER A 15 -10.75 -13.84 -6.39
C SER A 15 -10.06 -13.90 -5.01
N HIS A 16 -9.60 -12.76 -4.52
CA HIS A 16 -9.07 -12.68 -3.16
C HIS A 16 -10.12 -13.06 -2.11
N LYS A 17 -11.40 -12.82 -2.40
CA LYS A 17 -12.51 -13.22 -1.55
C LYS A 17 -12.59 -14.75 -1.40
N GLU A 18 -12.61 -15.47 -2.52
CA GLU A 18 -12.64 -16.94 -2.52
C GLU A 18 -11.39 -17.54 -1.85
N LEU A 19 -10.21 -16.91 -2.07
CA LEU A 19 -8.99 -17.33 -1.39
C LEU A 19 -9.09 -17.19 0.13
N ILE A 20 -9.65 -16.09 0.62
CA ILE A 20 -9.83 -15.83 2.05
C ILE A 20 -10.86 -16.81 2.63
N GLU A 21 -11.96 -17.07 1.93
CA GLU A 21 -12.96 -18.08 2.32
C GLU A 21 -12.35 -19.47 2.41
N ALA A 22 -11.52 -19.87 1.44
CA ALA A 22 -10.79 -21.13 1.47
C ALA A 22 -9.79 -21.22 2.64
N ALA A 23 -9.24 -20.06 3.08
CA ALA A 23 -8.39 -19.97 4.25
C ALA A 23 -9.13 -20.11 5.60
N GLY A 24 -10.46 -20.10 5.58
CA GLY A 24 -11.31 -20.17 6.77
C GLY A 24 -12.08 -18.89 7.07
N GLY A 25 -12.08 -17.94 6.16
CA GLY A 25 -12.81 -16.68 6.29
C GLY A 25 -12.19 -15.68 7.28
N PHE A 26 -12.95 -14.65 7.58
CA PHE A 26 -12.59 -13.65 8.58
C PHE A 26 -13.18 -14.00 9.94
N THR A 27 -12.41 -13.77 11.00
CA THR A 27 -12.94 -13.74 12.37
C THR A 27 -13.64 -12.42 12.66
N GLU A 28 -13.13 -11.34 12.06
CA GLU A 28 -13.63 -9.96 12.13
C GLU A 28 -13.35 -9.29 10.79
N GLU A 29 -14.20 -8.35 10.38
CA GLU A 29 -14.02 -7.63 9.13
C GLU A 29 -12.75 -6.75 9.17
N PRO A 30 -11.81 -6.91 8.23
CA PRO A 30 -10.58 -6.13 8.25
C PRO A 30 -10.81 -4.70 7.77
N GLU A 31 -10.18 -3.73 8.40
CA GLU A 31 -10.18 -2.34 7.93
C GLU A 31 -9.25 -2.12 6.73
N LYS A 32 -8.22 -2.98 6.58
CA LYS A 32 -7.26 -2.87 5.48
C LYS A 32 -6.82 -4.24 5.02
N LEU A 33 -6.77 -4.41 3.72
CA LEU A 33 -6.29 -5.59 3.04
C LEU A 33 -5.14 -5.20 2.11
N ILE A 34 -4.03 -5.92 2.19
CA ILE A 34 -2.86 -5.73 1.32
C ILE A 34 -2.60 -7.02 0.55
N SER A 35 -2.55 -6.94 -0.76
CA SER A 35 -2.07 -8.02 -1.62
C SER A 35 -0.57 -7.87 -1.81
N GLY A 36 0.18 -8.86 -1.40
CA GLY A 36 1.65 -8.85 -1.35
C GLY A 36 2.21 -8.70 0.06
N GLY A 37 3.51 -8.47 0.15
CA GLY A 37 4.21 -8.29 1.41
C GLY A 37 3.99 -6.89 2.02
N PRO A 38 4.43 -6.68 3.27
CA PRO A 38 4.20 -5.42 3.98
C PRO A 38 4.95 -4.22 3.37
N MET A 39 6.02 -4.45 2.62
CA MET A 39 6.82 -3.39 2.01
C MET A 39 6.47 -3.13 0.54
N MET A 40 6.18 -4.17 -0.23
CA MET A 40 5.97 -4.10 -1.68
C MET A 40 4.52 -4.40 -2.10
N GLY A 41 3.66 -4.72 -1.14
CA GLY A 41 2.25 -4.98 -1.40
C GLY A 41 1.47 -3.69 -1.60
N PHE A 42 0.33 -3.80 -2.26
CA PHE A 42 -0.59 -2.68 -2.46
C PHE A 42 -1.90 -2.90 -1.69
N ALA A 43 -2.43 -1.80 -1.15
CA ALA A 43 -3.72 -1.83 -0.46
C ALA A 43 -4.85 -2.05 -1.47
N MET A 44 -5.73 -2.98 -1.18
CA MET A 44 -6.86 -3.32 -2.04
C MET A 44 -8.12 -2.60 -1.58
N VAL A 45 -8.87 -2.09 -2.54
CA VAL A 45 -10.18 -1.46 -2.31
C VAL A 45 -11.31 -2.49 -2.38
N THR A 46 -11.12 -3.57 -3.16
CA THR A 46 -12.10 -4.63 -3.35
C THR A 46 -11.44 -6.00 -3.25
N MET A 47 -12.19 -6.97 -2.75
CA MET A 47 -11.75 -8.38 -2.67
C MET A 47 -12.05 -9.17 -3.94
N ASP A 48 -12.75 -8.59 -4.91
CA ASP A 48 -13.12 -9.26 -6.16
C ASP A 48 -11.97 -9.32 -7.17
N ALA A 49 -10.87 -8.57 -6.89
CA ALA A 49 -9.68 -8.61 -7.73
C ALA A 49 -9.07 -10.01 -7.79
N PRO A 50 -8.63 -10.48 -8.97
CA PRO A 50 -8.07 -11.82 -9.13
C PRO A 50 -6.67 -11.94 -8.54
N VAL A 51 -6.33 -13.12 -8.05
CA VAL A 51 -4.98 -13.49 -7.65
C VAL A 51 -4.12 -13.65 -8.90
N THR A 52 -2.98 -12.98 -8.92
CA THR A 52 -2.01 -13.02 -10.03
C THR A 52 -0.71 -13.70 -9.60
N LYS A 53 0.21 -13.89 -10.53
CA LYS A 53 1.55 -14.46 -10.24
C LYS A 53 2.36 -13.61 -9.26
N THR A 54 2.06 -12.34 -9.14
CA THR A 54 2.74 -11.40 -8.24
C THR A 54 2.10 -11.35 -6.85
N SER A 55 0.93 -11.97 -6.67
CA SER A 55 0.23 -12.04 -5.38
C SER A 55 0.88 -13.12 -4.51
N SER A 56 1.93 -12.77 -3.78
CA SER A 56 2.70 -13.71 -2.95
C SER A 56 2.09 -13.96 -1.58
N SER A 57 1.30 -13.01 -1.07
CA SER A 57 0.66 -13.09 0.26
C SER A 57 -0.53 -12.16 0.35
N ILE A 58 -1.36 -12.36 1.36
CA ILE A 58 -2.43 -11.44 1.75
C ILE A 58 -2.23 -11.08 3.20
N LEU A 59 -2.20 -9.79 3.48
CA LEU A 59 -2.13 -9.25 4.83
C LEU A 59 -3.45 -8.59 5.18
N LEU A 60 -4.01 -8.97 6.30
CA LEU A 60 -5.27 -8.47 6.82
C LEU A 60 -4.99 -7.70 8.11
N PHE A 61 -5.37 -6.44 8.14
CA PHE A 61 -5.24 -5.60 9.30
C PHE A 61 -6.62 -5.34 9.90
N LYS A 62 -6.79 -5.68 11.17
CA LYS A 62 -8.00 -5.37 11.93
C LYS A 62 -8.20 -3.87 12.08
N GLU A 63 -7.09 -3.11 12.16
CA GLU A 63 -7.09 -1.68 12.37
C GLU A 63 -6.07 -1.01 11.44
N ASP A 64 -6.48 0.00 10.70
CA ASP A 64 -5.57 0.84 9.91
C ASP A 64 -5.08 2.02 10.76
N VAL A 65 -4.03 1.77 11.53
CA VAL A 65 -3.39 2.77 12.40
C VAL A 65 -2.90 3.98 11.59
N VAL A 66 -2.48 3.75 10.33
CA VAL A 66 -1.98 4.82 9.45
C VAL A 66 -3.11 5.75 9.03
N ALA A 67 -4.27 5.20 8.63
CA ALA A 67 -5.43 6.02 8.27
C ALA A 67 -6.00 6.81 9.46
N LYS A 68 -5.83 6.30 10.68
CA LYS A 68 -6.26 6.97 11.91
C LYS A 68 -5.26 8.01 12.42
N SER A 69 -4.03 8.02 11.90
CA SER A 69 -3.00 8.98 12.29
C SER A 69 -3.31 10.36 11.71
N LEU A 70 -3.27 11.39 12.56
CA LEU A 70 -3.40 12.76 12.11
C LEU A 70 -2.16 13.19 11.33
N GLU A 71 -2.37 13.79 10.18
CA GLU A 71 -1.28 14.41 9.43
C GLU A 71 -0.73 15.61 10.20
N THR A 72 0.59 15.69 10.29
CA THR A 72 1.28 16.83 10.91
C THR A 72 2.08 17.60 9.86
N ALA A 73 2.34 18.88 10.15
CA ALA A 73 3.16 19.71 9.29
C ALA A 73 4.58 19.14 9.14
N CYS A 74 5.15 19.26 7.95
CA CYS A 74 6.52 18.83 7.67
C CYS A 74 7.51 19.68 8.48
N ILE A 75 8.40 19.03 9.24
CA ILE A 75 9.45 19.68 10.03
C ILE A 75 10.69 20.07 9.21
N ASN A 76 10.68 19.81 7.88
CA ASN A 76 11.75 20.11 6.94
C ASN A 76 13.13 19.52 7.33
N CYS A 77 13.16 18.34 7.91
CA CYS A 77 14.41 17.69 8.35
C CYS A 77 15.29 17.14 7.21
N GLY A 78 14.79 17.04 5.96
CA GLY A 78 15.54 16.61 4.78
C GLY A 78 15.78 15.11 4.63
N ARG A 79 15.47 14.28 5.63
CA ARG A 79 15.72 12.83 5.57
C ARG A 79 15.09 12.12 4.37
N CYS A 80 13.91 12.54 3.95
CA CYS A 80 13.24 11.98 2.77
C CYS A 80 14.01 12.25 1.47
N VAL A 81 14.74 13.38 1.39
CA VAL A 81 15.58 13.74 0.24
C VAL A 81 16.86 12.91 0.25
N GLU A 82 17.48 12.75 1.42
CA GLU A 82 18.72 11.98 1.58
C GLU A 82 18.56 10.52 1.18
N ILE A 83 17.42 9.89 1.59
CA ILE A 83 17.17 8.46 1.31
C ILE A 83 16.60 8.22 -0.10
N CYS A 84 16.11 9.27 -0.78
CA CYS A 84 15.48 9.12 -2.08
C CYS A 84 16.50 8.73 -3.16
N PRO A 85 16.35 7.58 -3.85
CA PRO A 85 17.26 7.14 -4.91
C PRO A 85 17.25 8.08 -6.11
N SER A 86 16.09 8.68 -6.42
CA SER A 86 15.94 9.67 -7.50
C SER A 86 16.30 11.11 -7.09
N ARG A 87 16.66 11.33 -5.81
CA ARG A 87 17.03 12.64 -5.26
C ARG A 87 15.99 13.75 -5.50
N ILE A 88 14.74 13.39 -5.61
CA ILE A 88 13.60 14.30 -5.65
C ILE A 88 13.29 14.83 -4.24
N ILE A 89 12.39 15.80 -4.13
CA ILE A 89 11.94 16.32 -2.83
C ILE A 89 10.55 15.78 -2.51
N PRO A 90 10.42 14.63 -1.84
CA PRO A 90 9.13 13.94 -1.65
C PRO A 90 8.08 14.78 -0.94
N SER A 91 8.48 15.60 0.04
CA SER A 91 7.56 16.46 0.79
C SER A 91 6.89 17.51 -0.11
N ARG A 92 7.62 18.10 -1.04
CA ARG A 92 7.06 19.06 -2.01
C ARG A 92 6.14 18.39 -3.01
N LEU A 93 6.55 17.24 -3.52
CA LEU A 93 5.71 16.47 -4.44
C LEU A 93 4.40 16.03 -3.80
N ALA A 94 4.42 15.64 -2.53
CA ALA A 94 3.21 15.33 -1.77
C ALA A 94 2.28 16.56 -1.65
N ASP A 95 2.83 17.74 -1.40
CA ASP A 95 2.04 18.98 -1.36
C ASP A 95 1.41 19.33 -2.72
N PHE A 96 2.15 19.19 -3.82
CA PHE A 96 1.62 19.42 -5.18
C PHE A 96 0.53 18.41 -5.52
N SER A 97 0.73 17.13 -5.18
CA SER A 97 -0.28 16.09 -5.37
C SER A 97 -1.56 16.38 -4.60
N LYS A 98 -1.47 16.80 -3.34
CA LYS A 98 -2.64 17.19 -2.53
C LYS A 98 -3.41 18.37 -3.13
N ARG A 99 -2.70 19.33 -3.71
CA ARG A 99 -3.29 20.51 -4.38
C ARG A 99 -3.73 20.22 -5.82
N LYS A 100 -3.46 19.02 -6.35
CA LYS A 100 -3.69 18.65 -7.76
C LYS A 100 -2.97 19.60 -8.74
N ASP A 101 -1.79 20.08 -8.34
CA ASP A 101 -0.93 20.95 -9.14
C ASP A 101 0.03 20.08 -9.97
N GLU A 102 -0.47 19.60 -11.10
CA GLU A 102 0.28 18.73 -12.00
C GLU A 102 1.47 19.45 -12.63
N ALA A 103 1.33 20.72 -12.95
CA ALA A 103 2.40 21.51 -13.58
C ALA A 103 3.62 21.61 -12.66
N SER A 104 3.41 21.96 -11.40
CA SER A 104 4.48 22.02 -10.41
C SER A 104 5.04 20.62 -10.11
N PHE A 105 4.19 19.58 -10.03
CA PHE A 105 4.63 18.20 -9.82
C PHE A 105 5.62 17.75 -10.90
N VAL A 106 5.32 18.00 -12.18
CA VAL A 106 6.21 17.68 -13.31
C VAL A 106 7.45 18.54 -13.29
N ALA A 107 7.33 19.86 -13.06
CA ALA A 107 8.47 20.80 -13.01
C ALA A 107 9.48 20.43 -11.91
N TRP A 108 9.04 19.77 -10.83
CA TRP A 108 9.89 19.31 -9.73
C TRP A 108 10.30 17.84 -9.86
N ASN A 109 10.31 17.32 -11.09
CA ASN A 109 10.70 15.95 -11.44
C ASN A 109 9.88 14.87 -10.71
N GLY A 110 8.59 15.09 -10.48
CA GLY A 110 7.71 14.13 -9.84
C GLY A 110 7.59 12.79 -10.59
N LEU A 111 7.75 12.82 -11.92
CA LEU A 111 7.72 11.62 -12.77
C LEU A 111 8.97 10.73 -12.63
N GLU A 112 10.04 11.23 -12.02
CA GLU A 112 11.24 10.45 -11.72
C GLU A 112 11.09 9.62 -10.43
N CYS A 113 9.92 9.65 -9.79
CA CYS A 113 9.62 8.86 -8.60
C CYS A 113 9.61 7.37 -8.95
N VAL A 114 10.41 6.57 -8.25
CA VAL A 114 10.50 5.10 -8.43
C VAL A 114 9.57 4.32 -7.49
N GLU A 115 8.67 5.00 -6.82
CA GLU A 115 7.65 4.42 -5.93
C GLU A 115 8.21 3.44 -4.88
N CYS A 116 9.41 3.73 -4.39
CA CYS A 116 10.03 2.89 -3.36
C CYS A 116 9.27 3.04 -2.02
#